data_1fb6cc8d801d9e8be54892fb8685997c
#
_entry.id   1fb6cc8d801d9e8be54892fb8685997c
#
_cell.length_a   1.000
_cell.length_b   1.000
_cell.length_c   1.000
_cell.angle_alpha   90.00
_cell.angle_beta   90.00
_cell.angle_gamma   90.00
#
_symmetry.space_group_name_H-M   'P 1'
#
loop_
_entity.id
_entity.type
_entity.pdbx_description
1 polymer ?
#
loop_
_entity_poly.entity_id
_entity_poly.type
_entity_poly.pdbx_seq_one_letter_code
_entity_poly.pdbx_strand_id
1 'polypeptide(L)'
;MELSDDPRSRGPVEASPVHLPCVSQVRSSSYSTVQQQGYSASIFLRRKDKLEQTQQKCIAIFALLCCFAVLMVLIFSSVNIWGDDEDGITEENCDRDCHIELVENIPGDLSFPMDGTPHLPLSVGFHTLLDQAKRSVEVVSPVWALNSWELETMPSAVKQVQNHSRLSEYILQNISQLHSQTLAAHNAEVHFVNMTAFTRGGLHSSFWIVDRKHIYIGSADMDWRSFSKRKELGVVVYNCSCLALDLHRVFSFYWQLHERDYIPSIWSKRVTALYGRHDALELQLNATQATAYVSTSPELFCSKDRTRDVDAIYQVIQSAKTFIFISVTDYLPLVNRSFRGTSVTRYWSPIDEMIREAVVLRGIKVRLLISFWKKTHPLTFNFVTSLKSLCMQLLNCSLEVRFFSHKEQKDDIQHGLNHNKYMVTDNAVYIGNHDWVGSDFAINAGVGLVVKMKNNLQDRGATILDHVKAAFERDWRSRYAKSLQGNKDQQGKYRNLNSNKTRLGSSPKAIVRLCFLPFA
;
A
#
# COMPACT_ATOMS: atom_id res chain seq x y z
N MET A 1 28.65 23.78 51.01
CA MET A 1 28.18 22.99 52.16
C MET A 1 27.98 21.62 51.56
N GLU A 2 29.01 20.90 51.49
CA GLU A 2 29.53 19.86 52.41
C GLU A 2 28.64 18.68 52.36
N LEU A 3 29.09 17.62 51.67
CA LEU A 3 29.87 16.50 52.18
C LEU A 3 29.01 15.56 53.06
N SER A 4 28.95 14.34 52.90
CA SER A 4 29.86 13.21 52.78
C SER A 4 28.99 11.97 53.00
N ASP A 5 29.22 10.80 52.75
CA ASP A 5 30.30 9.87 52.53
C ASP A 5 29.71 8.45 52.36
N ASP A 6 30.30 7.70 51.55
CA ASP A 6 30.37 6.25 51.46
C ASP A 6 30.97 5.64 52.78
N PRO A 7 31.06 4.36 53.10
CA PRO A 7 31.15 3.20 52.24
C PRO A 7 30.79 1.80 52.86
N ARG A 8 31.09 0.74 52.10
CA ARG A 8 31.48 -0.65 52.45
C ARG A 8 30.35 -1.68 52.61
N SER A 9 30.46 -2.84 52.11
CA SER A 9 31.43 -3.76 51.52
C SER A 9 30.94 -5.20 51.77
N ARG A 10 31.27 -6.08 50.94
CA ARG A 10 31.50 -7.52 51.00
C ARG A 10 30.70 -8.28 49.97
N GLY A 11 31.29 -8.90 49.01
CA GLY A 11 32.39 -9.81 48.90
C GLY A 11 31.87 -11.21 48.67
N PRO A 12 32.47 -11.99 47.80
CA PRO A 12 31.84 -13.14 47.16
C PRO A 12 32.03 -14.43 47.96
N VAL A 13 31.20 -15.43 47.73
CA VAL A 13 31.42 -16.81 48.21
C VAL A 13 31.48 -17.73 46.99
N GLU A 14 32.73 -18.19 46.74
CA GLU A 14 33.03 -19.44 46.08
C GLU A 14 32.58 -20.62 46.88
N ALA A 15 32.17 -21.68 46.24
CA ALA A 15 32.33 -23.03 46.75
C ALA A 15 32.47 -24.03 45.61
N SER A 16 33.66 -24.55 45.56
CA SER A 16 34.11 -25.69 44.77
C SER A 16 33.83 -27.03 45.47
N PRO A 17 34.29 -28.15 44.98
CA PRO A 17 33.55 -29.36 44.70
C PRO A 17 33.82 -30.48 45.77
N VAL A 18 33.03 -31.53 45.73
CA VAL A 18 33.26 -32.71 46.60
C VAL A 18 33.62 -33.93 45.76
N HIS A 19 34.76 -34.45 46.13
CA HIS A 19 35.43 -35.65 45.67
C HIS A 19 34.77 -36.95 46.17
N LEU A 20 35.05 -37.97 45.35
CA LEU A 20 35.05 -39.43 45.57
C LEU A 20 35.43 -39.92 46.97
N PRO A 21 35.15 -41.20 47.30
CA PRO A 21 36.29 -42.09 47.26
C PRO A 21 36.07 -43.50 46.67
N CYS A 22 37.22 -44.03 46.36
CA CYS A 22 37.65 -45.36 45.96
C CYS A 22 37.61 -46.43 47.05
N VAL A 23 37.99 -47.67 46.61
CA VAL A 23 38.65 -48.80 47.25
C VAL A 23 37.70 -49.93 47.70
N SER A 24 37.93 -51.18 47.42
CA SER A 24 39.14 -52.00 47.32
C SER A 24 38.85 -53.39 46.76
N GLN A 25 39.79 -53.93 46.09
CA GLN A 25 40.31 -55.29 45.96
C GLN A 25 39.79 -56.36 46.88
N VAL A 26 39.60 -57.59 46.34
CA VAL A 26 40.28 -58.83 46.83
C VAL A 26 40.41 -59.87 45.69
N ARG A 27 41.56 -60.48 45.67
CA ARG A 27 42.14 -61.60 44.93
C ARG A 27 41.37 -62.89 45.02
N SER A 28 41.33 -63.77 44.07
CA SER A 28 42.34 -64.79 43.77
C SER A 28 41.81 -65.89 42.87
N SER A 29 42.61 -66.30 41.92
CA SER A 29 43.07 -67.62 41.54
C SER A 29 42.06 -68.71 41.15
N SER A 30 42.07 -69.16 39.93
CA SER A 30 42.80 -70.34 39.48
C SER A 30 42.33 -70.79 38.05
N TYR A 31 43.31 -71.04 37.27
CA TYR A 31 43.48 -71.98 36.19
C TYR A 31 42.26 -72.80 35.66
N SER A 32 41.90 -72.76 34.41
CA SER A 32 42.39 -73.67 33.36
C SER A 32 41.47 -73.60 32.11
N THR A 33 42.14 -73.62 30.99
CA THR A 33 41.72 -74.25 29.72
C THR A 33 40.32 -74.00 29.19
N VAL A 34 40.21 -73.16 28.18
CA VAL A 34 39.59 -73.55 26.92
C VAL A 34 39.94 -72.57 25.78
N GLN A 35 40.89 -72.98 25.00
CA GLN A 35 41.32 -72.33 23.77
C GLN A 35 40.43 -72.80 22.62
N GLN A 36 39.13 -72.48 22.65
CA GLN A 36 38.25 -72.80 21.51
C GLN A 36 36.99 -71.89 21.36
N GLN A 37 36.84 -70.83 22.18
CA GLN A 37 35.75 -69.90 22.04
C GLN A 37 36.11 -68.49 21.46
N GLY A 38 37.39 -68.26 21.19
CA GLY A 38 37.90 -66.95 20.66
C GLY A 38 37.53 -66.68 19.19
N TYR A 39 37.37 -67.69 18.40
CA TYR A 39 37.08 -67.53 16.96
C TYR A 39 35.63 -67.19 16.65
N SER A 40 34.70 -67.64 17.46
CA SER A 40 33.27 -67.42 17.21
C SER A 40 32.85 -65.99 17.66
N ALA A 41 33.43 -65.48 18.77
CA ALA A 41 33.11 -64.15 19.30
C ALA A 41 33.67 -63.02 18.40
N SER A 42 34.89 -63.21 17.85
CA SER A 42 35.48 -62.20 16.95
C SER A 42 34.73 -62.10 15.61
N ILE A 43 34.18 -63.19 15.11
CA ILE A 43 33.37 -63.15 13.89
C ILE A 43 32.01 -62.51 14.18
N PHE A 44 31.44 -62.71 15.37
CA PHE A 44 30.15 -62.13 15.75
C PHE A 44 30.27 -60.64 16.00
N LEU A 45 31.30 -60.19 16.67
CA LEU A 45 31.61 -58.75 16.85
C LEU A 45 31.86 -58.06 15.52
N ARG A 46 32.70 -58.64 14.67
CA ARG A 46 33.01 -58.12 13.33
C ARG A 46 31.79 -58.06 12.41
N ARG A 47 30.83 -58.94 12.61
CA ARG A 47 29.56 -58.97 11.88
C ARG A 47 28.58 -57.93 12.41
N LYS A 48 28.57 -57.66 13.74
CA LYS A 48 27.80 -56.63 14.40
C LYS A 48 28.30 -55.25 13.99
N ASP A 49 29.61 -55.02 14.02
CA ASP A 49 30.20 -53.73 13.58
C ASP A 49 29.96 -53.46 12.08
N LYS A 50 30.00 -54.47 11.22
CA LYS A 50 29.61 -54.31 9.81
C LYS A 50 28.11 -54.00 9.65
N LEU A 51 27.26 -54.61 10.48
CA LEU A 51 25.80 -54.37 10.41
C LEU A 51 25.48 -52.96 10.88
N GLU A 52 26.12 -52.51 11.99
CA GLU A 52 25.97 -51.13 12.51
C GLU A 52 26.52 -50.11 11.52
N GLN A 53 27.68 -50.34 10.92
CA GLN A 53 28.21 -49.46 9.86
C GLN A 53 27.32 -49.42 8.62
N THR A 54 26.65 -50.52 8.28
CA THR A 54 25.73 -50.57 7.13
C THR A 54 24.44 -49.83 7.51
N GLN A 55 23.92 -49.97 8.71
CA GLN A 55 22.76 -49.23 9.20
C GLN A 55 23.06 -47.73 9.26
N GLN A 56 24.22 -47.31 9.79
CA GLN A 56 24.62 -45.89 9.81
C GLN A 56 24.74 -45.30 8.38
N LYS A 57 25.26 -46.05 7.43
CA LYS A 57 25.32 -45.66 6.01
C LYS A 57 23.92 -45.51 5.41
N CYS A 58 23.00 -46.47 5.69
CA CYS A 58 21.62 -46.38 5.25
C CYS A 58 20.89 -45.18 5.84
N ILE A 59 21.08 -44.90 7.15
CA ILE A 59 20.50 -43.72 7.80
C ILE A 59 21.05 -42.43 7.21
N ALA A 60 22.37 -42.36 6.96
CA ALA A 60 22.99 -41.19 6.33
C ALA A 60 22.50 -40.95 4.90
N ILE A 61 22.35 -42.04 4.11
CA ILE A 61 21.80 -41.95 2.75
C ILE A 61 20.32 -41.52 2.78
N PHE A 62 19.53 -42.05 3.72
CA PHE A 62 18.14 -41.68 3.86
C PHE A 62 17.99 -40.20 4.30
N ALA A 63 18.81 -39.72 5.25
CA ALA A 63 18.85 -38.35 5.65
C ALA A 63 19.24 -37.42 4.49
N LEU A 64 20.26 -37.79 3.69
CA LEU A 64 20.64 -37.08 2.47
C LEU A 64 19.52 -37.02 1.44
N LEU A 65 18.81 -38.13 1.21
CA LEU A 65 17.65 -38.14 0.31
C LEU A 65 16.51 -37.28 0.81
N CYS A 66 16.24 -37.27 2.13
CA CYS A 66 15.24 -36.38 2.72
C CYS A 66 15.66 -34.90 2.58
N CYS A 67 16.92 -34.57 2.86
CA CYS A 67 17.44 -33.22 2.65
C CYS A 67 17.36 -32.80 1.18
N PHE A 68 17.68 -33.70 0.26
CA PHE A 68 17.57 -33.45 -1.17
C PHE A 68 16.12 -33.26 -1.61
N ALA A 69 15.20 -34.09 -1.10
CA ALA A 69 13.77 -33.95 -1.36
C ALA A 69 13.22 -32.60 -0.82
N VAL A 70 13.64 -32.20 0.40
CA VAL A 70 13.29 -30.89 0.97
C VAL A 70 13.88 -29.74 0.15
N LEU A 71 15.14 -29.86 -0.27
CA LEU A 71 15.77 -28.89 -1.16
C LEU A 71 15.05 -28.81 -2.51
N MET A 72 14.68 -29.93 -3.09
CA MET A 72 13.89 -29.97 -4.31
C MET A 72 12.53 -29.31 -4.12
N VAL A 73 11.81 -29.60 -3.03
CA VAL A 73 10.54 -28.95 -2.72
C VAL A 73 10.75 -27.44 -2.53
N LEU A 74 11.81 -27.01 -1.86
CA LEU A 74 12.12 -25.58 -1.68
C LEU A 74 12.50 -24.92 -3.02
N ILE A 75 13.29 -25.59 -3.85
CA ILE A 75 13.65 -25.08 -5.18
C ILE A 75 12.40 -25.01 -6.06
N PHE A 76 11.60 -26.07 -6.11
CA PHE A 76 10.39 -26.12 -6.92
C PHE A 76 9.27 -25.22 -6.39
N SER A 77 9.19 -24.96 -5.08
CA SER A 77 8.27 -23.96 -4.51
C SER A 77 8.74 -22.54 -4.73
N SER A 78 10.06 -22.32 -4.90
CA SER A 78 10.64 -21.00 -5.19
C SER A 78 10.80 -20.71 -6.68
N VAL A 79 10.88 -21.76 -7.52
CA VAL A 79 10.88 -21.65 -8.98
C VAL A 79 9.45 -21.87 -9.47
N ASN A 80 8.86 -20.87 -10.08
CA ASN A 80 7.60 -21.04 -10.83
C ASN A 80 7.87 -21.92 -12.06
N ILE A 81 7.75 -23.23 -11.89
CA ILE A 81 7.85 -24.20 -13.00
C ILE A 81 6.56 -24.16 -13.84
N TRP A 82 5.50 -23.57 -13.30
CA TRP A 82 4.22 -23.42 -13.99
C TRP A 82 3.91 -21.93 -14.13
N GLY A 83 4.13 -21.44 -15.31
CA GLY A 83 3.58 -20.21 -15.80
C GLY A 83 4.59 -19.07 -15.84
N ASP A 84 5.18 -18.90 -16.98
CA ASP A 84 5.12 -17.60 -17.63
C ASP A 84 3.70 -17.09 -17.43
N ASP A 85 3.55 -15.83 -17.07
CA ASP A 85 2.24 -15.21 -17.02
C ASP A 85 1.54 -15.55 -18.33
N GLU A 86 0.27 -15.99 -18.27
CA GLU A 86 -0.52 -16.47 -19.40
C GLU A 86 -0.43 -15.59 -20.66
N ASP A 87 0.08 -14.39 -20.50
CA ASP A 87 0.22 -13.35 -21.51
C ASP A 87 1.60 -13.29 -22.17
N GLY A 88 2.61 -14.03 -21.71
CA GLY A 88 3.98 -13.98 -22.20
C GLY A 88 4.70 -12.67 -21.94
N ILE A 89 4.15 -11.77 -21.11
CA ILE A 89 4.79 -10.50 -20.72
C ILE A 89 5.70 -10.78 -19.53
N THR A 90 7.00 -10.52 -19.72
CA THR A 90 8.04 -10.69 -18.71
C THR A 90 8.75 -9.38 -18.44
N GLU A 91 9.57 -9.33 -17.40
CA GLU A 91 10.40 -8.17 -17.08
C GLU A 91 11.38 -7.80 -18.21
N GLU A 92 11.76 -8.77 -19.03
CA GLU A 92 12.71 -8.60 -20.15
C GLU A 92 12.06 -8.03 -21.40
N ASN A 93 10.77 -8.36 -21.66
CA ASN A 93 10.06 -7.99 -22.88
C ASN A 93 8.95 -6.96 -22.68
N CYS A 94 8.78 -6.44 -21.46
CA CYS A 94 7.74 -5.48 -21.16
C CYS A 94 8.05 -4.07 -21.70
N ASP A 95 7.00 -3.33 -22.08
CA ASP A 95 7.10 -1.99 -22.61
C ASP A 95 7.42 -0.95 -21.54
N ARG A 96 8.34 -0.03 -21.89
CA ARG A 96 8.81 1.07 -21.03
C ARG A 96 8.56 2.44 -21.68
N ASP A 97 8.01 2.48 -22.89
CA ASP A 97 7.57 3.71 -23.56
C ASP A 97 6.08 3.90 -23.31
N CYS A 98 5.79 4.73 -22.33
CA CYS A 98 4.50 4.83 -21.70
C CYS A 98 3.88 6.21 -21.94
N HIS A 99 2.57 6.25 -22.07
CA HIS A 99 1.80 7.49 -22.08
C HIS A 99 1.05 7.65 -20.76
N ILE A 100 1.25 8.79 -20.06
CA ILE A 100 0.60 9.09 -18.79
C ILE A 100 -0.31 10.31 -18.93
N GLU A 101 -1.54 10.19 -18.42
CA GLU A 101 -2.52 11.26 -18.37
C GLU A 101 -3.06 11.47 -16.98
N LEU A 102 -3.19 12.74 -16.58
CA LEU A 102 -3.89 13.11 -15.35
C LEU A 102 -5.40 13.07 -15.61
N VAL A 103 -6.10 12.32 -14.77
CA VAL A 103 -7.56 12.22 -14.80
C VAL A 103 -8.14 12.79 -13.51
N GLU A 104 -9.22 13.56 -13.64
CA GLU A 104 -9.89 14.11 -12.47
C GLU A 104 -11.42 14.14 -12.62
N ASN A 105 -12.13 14.03 -11.50
CA ASN A 105 -13.52 14.37 -11.42
C ASN A 105 -13.68 15.69 -10.66
N ILE A 106 -14.30 16.66 -11.31
CA ILE A 106 -14.71 17.93 -10.71
C ILE A 106 -16.23 17.95 -10.69
N PRO A 107 -16.86 17.87 -9.51
CA PRO A 107 -18.32 17.95 -9.41
C PRO A 107 -18.86 19.21 -10.06
N GLY A 108 -20.03 19.10 -10.72
CA GLY A 108 -20.61 20.22 -11.47
C GLY A 108 -21.00 21.45 -10.64
N ASP A 109 -21.08 21.32 -9.32
CA ASP A 109 -21.31 22.42 -8.39
C ASP A 109 -20.02 23.14 -7.94
N LEU A 110 -18.85 22.64 -8.34
CA LEU A 110 -17.57 23.33 -8.19
C LEU A 110 -17.22 24.09 -9.47
N SER A 111 -16.95 25.37 -9.35
CA SER A 111 -16.48 26.20 -10.46
C SER A 111 -15.12 26.79 -10.13
N PHE A 112 -14.18 26.63 -11.06
CA PHE A 112 -12.85 27.21 -11.01
C PHE A 112 -12.69 28.22 -12.15
N PRO A 113 -11.86 29.26 -11.98
CA PRO A 113 -11.49 30.13 -13.10
C PRO A 113 -10.88 29.30 -14.23
N MET A 114 -11.19 29.65 -15.46
CA MET A 114 -10.71 28.93 -16.66
C MET A 114 -9.23 29.24 -17.02
N ASP A 115 -8.36 29.36 -16.03
CA ASP A 115 -6.93 29.60 -16.21
C ASP A 115 -6.15 28.28 -16.26
N GLY A 116 -6.34 27.47 -17.29
CA GLY A 116 -5.54 26.25 -17.45
C GLY A 116 -6.09 25.27 -18.48
N THR A 117 -5.24 24.37 -18.97
CA THR A 117 -5.65 23.25 -19.80
C THR A 117 -6.56 22.33 -18.99
N PRO A 118 -7.77 22.01 -19.49
CA PRO A 118 -8.64 21.06 -18.82
C PRO A 118 -7.97 19.68 -18.82
N HIS A 119 -7.95 19.03 -17.66
CA HIS A 119 -7.49 17.65 -17.56
C HIS A 119 -8.57 16.70 -18.07
N LEU A 120 -8.16 15.47 -18.39
CA LEU A 120 -9.09 14.44 -18.85
C LEU A 120 -10.11 14.12 -17.75
N PRO A 121 -11.42 14.15 -18.05
CA PRO A 121 -12.42 13.71 -17.07
C PRO A 121 -12.20 12.26 -16.67
N LEU A 122 -12.31 11.96 -15.38
CA LEU A 122 -12.13 10.61 -14.83
C LEU A 122 -12.98 9.56 -15.55
N SER A 123 -14.25 9.90 -15.84
CA SER A 123 -15.16 9.03 -16.57
C SER A 123 -14.66 8.70 -17.98
N VAL A 124 -14.06 9.66 -18.67
CA VAL A 124 -13.47 9.45 -20.00
C VAL A 124 -12.24 8.55 -19.91
N GLY A 125 -11.37 8.77 -18.91
CA GLY A 125 -10.20 7.91 -18.68
C GLY A 125 -10.60 6.44 -18.45
N PHE A 126 -11.62 6.19 -17.61
CA PHE A 126 -12.11 4.83 -17.37
C PHE A 126 -12.78 4.22 -18.61
N HIS A 127 -13.52 5.03 -19.35
CA HIS A 127 -14.12 4.59 -20.61
C HIS A 127 -13.05 4.17 -21.62
N THR A 128 -12.03 5.00 -21.81
CA THR A 128 -10.90 4.68 -22.70
C THR A 128 -10.19 3.39 -22.28
N LEU A 129 -10.01 3.15 -20.98
CA LEU A 129 -9.42 1.89 -20.48
C LEU A 129 -10.28 0.68 -20.82
N LEU A 130 -11.61 0.78 -20.67
CA LEU A 130 -12.55 -0.29 -21.01
C LEU A 130 -12.60 -0.56 -22.52
N ASP A 131 -12.58 0.48 -23.34
CA ASP A 131 -12.59 0.34 -24.80
C ASP A 131 -11.30 -0.31 -25.35
N GLN A 132 -10.19 -0.13 -24.64
CA GLN A 132 -8.92 -0.76 -24.98
C GLN A 132 -8.81 -2.21 -24.49
N ALA A 133 -9.70 -2.65 -23.58
CA ALA A 133 -9.66 -3.97 -23.00
C ALA A 133 -9.99 -5.05 -24.04
N LYS A 134 -9.08 -6.02 -24.23
CA LYS A 134 -9.24 -7.15 -25.15
C LYS A 134 -9.23 -8.50 -24.44
N ARG A 135 -8.57 -8.61 -23.29
CA ARG A 135 -8.34 -9.87 -22.60
C ARG A 135 -8.83 -9.85 -21.15
N SER A 136 -8.43 -8.86 -20.36
CA SER A 136 -8.75 -8.81 -18.95
C SER A 136 -8.84 -7.39 -18.41
N VAL A 137 -9.71 -7.21 -17.44
CA VAL A 137 -9.76 -6.01 -16.59
C VAL A 137 -9.72 -6.48 -15.14
N GLU A 138 -8.70 -6.06 -14.41
CA GLU A 138 -8.52 -6.34 -12.99
C GLU A 138 -8.76 -5.05 -12.22
N VAL A 139 -9.66 -5.09 -11.25
CA VAL A 139 -10.08 -3.92 -10.50
C VAL A 139 -10.01 -4.19 -9.01
N VAL A 140 -9.31 -3.33 -8.30
CA VAL A 140 -9.35 -3.26 -6.83
C VAL A 140 -10.04 -1.98 -6.43
N SER A 141 -11.08 -2.09 -5.61
CA SER A 141 -11.79 -0.92 -5.08
C SER A 141 -12.31 -1.19 -3.67
N PRO A 142 -12.11 -0.25 -2.74
CA PRO A 142 -12.61 -0.37 -1.37
C PRO A 142 -14.14 -0.27 -1.28
N VAL A 143 -14.75 0.36 -2.24
CA VAL A 143 -16.20 0.56 -2.32
C VAL A 143 -16.69 0.18 -3.71
N TRP A 144 -17.79 -0.56 -3.75
CA TRP A 144 -18.52 -0.87 -4.97
C TRP A 144 -19.98 -0.45 -4.77
N ALA A 145 -20.33 0.74 -5.22
CA ALA A 145 -21.66 1.33 -5.06
C ALA A 145 -21.97 2.24 -6.25
N LEU A 146 -22.17 1.64 -7.42
CA LEU A 146 -22.44 2.39 -8.65
C LEU A 146 -23.93 2.68 -8.84
N ASN A 147 -24.82 2.00 -8.12
CA ASN A 147 -26.24 2.28 -8.16
C ASN A 147 -26.60 3.44 -7.24
N SER A 148 -27.11 4.49 -7.83
CA SER A 148 -27.85 5.53 -7.15
C SER A 148 -29.13 5.79 -7.94
N TRP A 149 -30.24 5.97 -7.24
CA TRP A 149 -31.49 6.52 -7.85
C TRP A 149 -31.25 7.92 -8.48
N GLU A 150 -30.11 8.58 -8.14
CA GLU A 150 -29.66 9.85 -8.74
C GLU A 150 -28.91 9.67 -10.08
N LEU A 151 -28.64 8.44 -10.55
CA LEU A 151 -28.05 8.18 -11.86
C LEU A 151 -28.89 8.76 -13.02
N GLU A 152 -30.19 8.95 -12.82
CA GLU A 152 -31.05 9.58 -13.81
C GLU A 152 -30.72 11.05 -14.09
N THR A 153 -30.01 11.71 -13.17
CA THR A 153 -29.59 13.12 -13.27
C THR A 153 -28.13 13.31 -13.66
N MET A 154 -27.40 12.25 -14.01
CA MET A 154 -26.00 12.34 -14.38
C MET A 154 -25.75 13.09 -15.69
N PRO A 155 -24.62 13.84 -15.79
CA PRO A 155 -24.19 14.46 -17.05
C PRO A 155 -24.07 13.42 -18.17
N SER A 156 -24.33 13.85 -19.41
CA SER A 156 -24.32 13.01 -20.61
C SER A 156 -23.07 12.16 -20.80
N ALA A 157 -21.91 12.58 -20.27
CA ALA A 157 -20.66 11.82 -20.31
C ALA A 157 -20.74 10.47 -19.56
N VAL A 158 -21.46 10.40 -18.44
CA VAL A 158 -21.67 9.12 -17.72
C VAL A 158 -22.71 8.26 -18.42
N LYS A 159 -23.73 8.88 -19.06
CA LYS A 159 -24.68 8.16 -19.92
C LYS A 159 -23.99 7.59 -21.18
N GLN A 160 -22.96 8.23 -21.72
CA GLN A 160 -22.18 7.70 -22.84
C GLN A 160 -21.33 6.49 -22.45
N VAL A 161 -20.80 6.43 -21.23
CA VAL A 161 -20.14 5.22 -20.68
C VAL A 161 -21.11 4.04 -20.67
N GLN A 162 -22.41 4.27 -20.46
CA GLN A 162 -23.44 3.24 -20.51
C GLN A 162 -23.75 2.71 -21.91
N ASN A 163 -23.50 3.49 -22.96
CA ASN A 163 -24.01 3.17 -24.30
C ASN A 163 -23.02 2.43 -25.22
N HIS A 164 -21.75 2.29 -24.86
CA HIS A 164 -20.71 1.84 -25.82
C HIS A 164 -20.14 0.43 -25.60
N SER A 165 -20.32 -0.20 -24.47
CA SER A 165 -20.02 -1.63 -24.36
C SER A 165 -20.99 -2.33 -23.39
N ARG A 166 -21.41 -3.55 -23.74
CA ARG A 166 -22.23 -4.40 -22.84
C ARG A 166 -21.57 -4.59 -21.48
N LEU A 167 -20.25 -4.44 -21.40
CA LEU A 167 -19.48 -4.60 -20.19
C LEU A 167 -19.47 -3.33 -19.31
N SER A 168 -19.37 -2.13 -19.92
CA SER A 168 -19.44 -0.87 -19.18
C SER A 168 -20.84 -0.63 -18.62
N GLU A 169 -21.85 -0.93 -19.39
CA GLU A 169 -23.24 -0.91 -18.95
C GLU A 169 -23.46 -1.87 -17.78
N TYR A 170 -22.80 -3.02 -17.82
CA TYR A 170 -22.89 -4.07 -16.84
C TYR A 170 -22.18 -3.74 -15.51
N ILE A 171 -20.96 -3.23 -15.56
CA ILE A 171 -20.19 -2.79 -14.38
C ILE A 171 -20.89 -1.61 -13.71
N LEU A 172 -21.53 -0.73 -14.48
CA LEU A 172 -22.12 0.51 -13.97
C LEU A 172 -23.55 0.35 -13.45
N GLN A 173 -24.29 -0.67 -13.89
CA GLN A 173 -25.72 -0.79 -13.53
C GLN A 173 -26.04 -1.48 -12.21
N ASN A 174 -25.19 -2.31 -11.66
CA ASN A 174 -25.65 -3.28 -10.67
C ASN A 174 -24.70 -3.64 -9.51
N ILE A 175 -24.11 -2.75 -8.73
CA ILE A 175 -23.19 -3.17 -7.65
C ILE A 175 -23.62 -2.82 -6.21
N SER A 176 -24.52 -3.57 -5.61
CA SER A 176 -24.73 -3.81 -4.19
C SER A 176 -24.72 -5.33 -3.94
N GLN A 177 -25.07 -5.89 -2.81
CA GLN A 177 -24.99 -7.35 -2.57
C GLN A 177 -25.64 -8.25 -3.65
N LEU A 178 -26.56 -7.70 -4.46
CA LEU A 178 -27.14 -8.37 -5.63
C LEU A 178 -26.15 -8.51 -6.81
N HIS A 179 -25.04 -7.84 -6.77
CA HIS A 179 -24.16 -7.54 -7.90
C HIS A 179 -23.01 -8.52 -8.10
N SER A 180 -22.52 -9.17 -7.03
CA SER A 180 -21.57 -10.27 -7.19
C SER A 180 -22.17 -11.41 -7.99
N GLN A 181 -23.46 -11.69 -7.79
CA GLN A 181 -24.19 -12.70 -8.57
C GLN A 181 -24.39 -12.27 -10.04
N THR A 182 -24.59 -10.99 -10.28
CA THR A 182 -24.79 -10.46 -11.64
C THR A 182 -23.47 -10.39 -12.40
N LEU A 183 -22.37 -9.96 -11.78
CA LEU A 183 -21.01 -9.98 -12.38
C LEU A 183 -20.58 -11.44 -12.68
N ALA A 184 -20.81 -12.36 -11.75
CA ALA A 184 -20.55 -13.77 -11.95
C ALA A 184 -21.38 -14.38 -13.10
N ALA A 185 -22.63 -13.93 -13.29
CA ALA A 185 -23.47 -14.37 -14.42
C ALA A 185 -22.93 -13.93 -15.79
N HIS A 186 -21.95 -13.01 -15.84
CA HIS A 186 -21.32 -12.50 -17.06
C HIS A 186 -19.81 -12.78 -17.10
N ASN A 187 -19.38 -13.91 -16.52
CA ASN A 187 -17.99 -14.36 -16.49
C ASN A 187 -17.03 -13.42 -15.73
N ALA A 188 -17.54 -12.61 -14.82
CA ALA A 188 -16.70 -11.87 -13.90
C ALA A 188 -16.43 -12.70 -12.64
N GLU A 189 -15.19 -12.76 -12.25
CA GLU A 189 -14.75 -13.37 -11.00
C GLU A 189 -14.63 -12.29 -9.93
N VAL A 190 -15.30 -12.47 -8.78
CA VAL A 190 -15.35 -11.46 -7.72
C VAL A 190 -14.93 -12.08 -6.40
N HIS A 191 -13.87 -11.55 -5.79
CA HIS A 191 -13.41 -11.95 -4.47
C HIS A 191 -13.62 -10.86 -3.44
N PHE A 192 -14.13 -11.24 -2.28
CA PHE A 192 -14.26 -10.37 -1.11
C PHE A 192 -13.17 -10.72 -0.09
N VAL A 193 -12.30 -9.77 0.19
CA VAL A 193 -11.22 -9.97 1.15
C VAL A 193 -11.53 -9.26 2.46
N ASN A 194 -11.51 -10.02 3.55
CA ASN A 194 -11.68 -9.48 4.89
C ASN A 194 -10.34 -8.92 5.42
N MET A 195 -9.96 -7.72 5.01
CA MET A 195 -8.73 -7.07 5.45
C MET A 195 -8.64 -6.92 6.97
N THR A 196 -9.79 -6.82 7.66
CA THR A 196 -9.82 -6.70 9.13
C THR A 196 -9.27 -7.94 9.83
N ALA A 197 -9.44 -9.13 9.23
CA ALA A 197 -8.88 -10.38 9.76
C ALA A 197 -7.34 -10.36 9.73
N PHE A 198 -6.73 -9.77 8.71
CA PHE A 198 -5.28 -9.75 8.51
C PHE A 198 -4.60 -8.61 9.27
N THR A 199 -5.12 -7.40 9.17
CA THR A 199 -4.42 -6.19 9.63
C THR A 199 -5.20 -5.40 10.68
N ARG A 200 -6.46 -5.76 10.96
CA ARG A 200 -7.45 -4.98 11.72
C ARG A 200 -7.81 -3.65 11.06
N GLY A 201 -7.36 -3.45 9.84
CA GLY A 201 -7.65 -2.29 8.99
C GLY A 201 -8.65 -2.60 7.90
N GLY A 202 -8.69 -1.74 6.90
CA GLY A 202 -9.55 -1.87 5.73
C GLY A 202 -8.77 -1.88 4.42
N LEU A 203 -9.46 -2.20 3.33
CA LEU A 203 -8.97 -1.96 1.98
C LEU A 203 -9.22 -0.49 1.64
N HIS A 204 -8.17 0.21 1.24
CA HIS A 204 -8.21 1.58 0.72
C HIS A 204 -7.64 1.65 -0.69
N SER A 205 -7.02 0.58 -1.17
CA SER A 205 -6.45 0.51 -2.52
C SER A 205 -7.52 0.67 -3.57
N SER A 206 -7.28 1.57 -4.52
CA SER A 206 -8.11 1.79 -5.71
C SER A 206 -7.22 1.89 -6.94
N PHE A 207 -7.25 0.85 -7.76
CA PHE A 207 -6.49 0.79 -9.00
C PHE A 207 -7.10 -0.21 -9.98
N TRP A 208 -6.78 -0.02 -11.27
CA TRP A 208 -7.17 -0.89 -12.38
C TRP A 208 -5.95 -1.37 -13.13
N ILE A 209 -6.04 -2.55 -13.70
CA ILE A 209 -5.07 -3.09 -14.65
C ILE A 209 -5.85 -3.66 -15.83
N VAL A 210 -5.53 -3.20 -17.03
CA VAL A 210 -6.19 -3.62 -18.26
C VAL A 210 -5.17 -4.28 -19.16
N ASP A 211 -5.43 -5.53 -19.56
CA ASP A 211 -4.61 -6.35 -20.44
C ASP A 211 -3.13 -6.43 -20.03
N ARG A 212 -2.81 -6.14 -18.75
CA ARG A 212 -1.44 -5.98 -18.23
C ARG A 212 -0.59 -4.97 -19.03
N LYS A 213 -1.23 -4.00 -19.62
CA LYS A 213 -0.62 -2.93 -20.41
C LYS A 213 -0.99 -1.54 -19.95
N HIS A 214 -2.19 -1.39 -19.43
CA HIS A 214 -2.72 -0.09 -19.01
C HIS A 214 -3.10 -0.16 -17.54
N ILE A 215 -2.89 0.93 -16.82
CA ILE A 215 -3.26 1.01 -15.41
C ILE A 215 -3.98 2.32 -15.12
N TYR A 216 -4.83 2.29 -14.10
CA TYR A 216 -5.28 3.46 -13.36
C TYR A 216 -4.86 3.32 -11.91
N ILE A 217 -4.44 4.43 -11.30
CA ILE A 217 -4.23 4.55 -9.87
C ILE A 217 -4.64 5.94 -9.42
N GLY A 218 -5.40 6.04 -8.33
CA GLY A 218 -5.88 7.33 -7.84
C GLY A 218 -6.84 7.22 -6.67
N SER A 219 -7.50 8.33 -6.37
CA SER A 219 -8.42 8.44 -5.22
C SER A 219 -9.83 7.93 -5.48
N ALA A 220 -10.22 7.72 -6.75
CA ALA A 220 -11.59 7.36 -7.11
C ALA A 220 -11.87 5.87 -6.92
N ASP A 221 -12.95 5.60 -6.20
CA ASP A 221 -13.50 4.27 -5.98
C ASP A 221 -14.57 3.94 -7.04
N MET A 222 -14.99 2.67 -7.12
CA MET A 222 -16.16 2.23 -7.87
C MET A 222 -17.45 2.62 -7.13
N ASP A 223 -17.56 3.91 -6.88
CA ASP A 223 -18.65 4.56 -6.12
C ASP A 223 -19.21 5.71 -6.97
N TRP A 224 -20.53 5.75 -7.15
CA TRP A 224 -21.20 6.81 -7.90
C TRP A 224 -20.81 8.23 -7.43
N ARG A 225 -20.47 8.40 -6.15
CA ARG A 225 -20.00 9.67 -5.59
C ARG A 225 -18.67 10.11 -6.16
N SER A 226 -17.77 9.16 -6.46
CA SER A 226 -16.49 9.46 -7.12
C SER A 226 -16.67 10.02 -8.52
N PHE A 227 -17.77 9.70 -9.19
CA PHE A 227 -18.04 10.18 -10.55
C PHE A 227 -18.91 11.44 -10.62
N SER A 228 -19.60 11.80 -9.53
CA SER A 228 -20.59 12.89 -9.57
C SER A 228 -20.48 13.90 -8.44
N LYS A 229 -20.01 13.50 -7.26
CA LYS A 229 -20.11 14.32 -6.03
C LYS A 229 -18.78 14.68 -5.41
N ARG A 230 -17.77 13.81 -5.53
CA ARG A 230 -16.44 14.03 -4.97
C ARG A 230 -15.51 14.61 -6.01
N LYS A 231 -14.61 15.46 -5.57
CA LYS A 231 -13.45 15.84 -6.36
C LYS A 231 -12.39 14.77 -6.22
N GLU A 232 -12.08 14.10 -7.32
CA GLU A 232 -11.14 12.98 -7.38
C GLU A 232 -9.98 13.32 -8.32
N LEU A 233 -8.83 12.69 -8.10
CA LEU A 233 -7.66 12.80 -8.96
C LEU A 233 -6.91 11.47 -9.00
N GLY A 234 -6.46 11.11 -10.19
CA GLY A 234 -5.64 9.94 -10.43
C GLY A 234 -4.88 10.08 -11.73
N VAL A 235 -4.19 9.03 -12.10
CA VAL A 235 -3.52 8.92 -13.41
C VAL A 235 -3.92 7.64 -14.11
N VAL A 236 -4.01 7.73 -15.43
CA VAL A 236 -4.05 6.59 -16.32
C VAL A 236 -2.70 6.50 -17.03
N VAL A 237 -2.12 5.31 -17.04
CA VAL A 237 -0.88 5.04 -17.76
C VAL A 237 -1.17 3.99 -18.84
N TYR A 238 -0.93 4.35 -20.07
CA TYR A 238 -1.16 3.51 -21.24
C TYR A 238 0.13 2.91 -21.75
N ASN A 239 0.05 1.70 -22.32
CA ASN A 239 1.15 0.98 -22.98
C ASN A 239 2.39 0.81 -22.09
N CYS A 240 2.21 0.58 -20.79
CA CYS A 240 3.25 0.50 -19.79
C CYS A 240 3.25 -0.87 -19.12
N SER A 241 3.58 -1.92 -19.88
CA SER A 241 3.44 -3.28 -19.40
C SER A 241 4.41 -3.61 -18.26
N CYS A 242 5.59 -3.00 -18.18
CA CYS A 242 6.49 -3.18 -17.03
C CYS A 242 5.85 -2.70 -15.72
N LEU A 243 5.24 -1.51 -15.72
CA LEU A 243 4.57 -0.97 -14.54
C LEU A 243 3.28 -1.73 -14.22
N ALA A 244 2.53 -2.12 -15.26
CA ALA A 244 1.33 -2.92 -15.12
C ALA A 244 1.62 -4.31 -14.54
N LEU A 245 2.74 -4.94 -14.93
CA LEU A 245 3.19 -6.21 -14.39
C LEU A 245 3.52 -6.12 -12.89
N ASP A 246 4.19 -5.04 -12.47
CA ASP A 246 4.50 -4.82 -11.06
C ASP A 246 3.24 -4.56 -10.21
N LEU A 247 2.29 -3.78 -10.75
CA LEU A 247 1.00 -3.55 -10.09
C LEU A 247 0.14 -4.82 -10.06
N HIS A 248 0.21 -5.67 -11.10
CA HIS A 248 -0.46 -6.97 -11.13
C HIS A 248 0.02 -7.90 -10.00
N ARG A 249 1.28 -7.81 -9.59
CA ARG A 249 1.79 -8.57 -8.44
C ARG A 249 1.12 -8.17 -7.13
N VAL A 250 0.75 -6.89 -6.98
CA VAL A 250 -0.07 -6.43 -5.84
C VAL A 250 -1.49 -6.97 -5.95
N PHE A 251 -2.08 -6.93 -7.15
CA PHE A 251 -3.39 -7.54 -7.41
C PHE A 251 -3.39 -9.04 -7.07
N SER A 252 -2.41 -9.78 -7.57
CA SER A 252 -2.26 -11.23 -7.33
C SER A 252 -2.11 -11.57 -5.86
N PHE A 253 -1.42 -10.71 -5.09
CA PHE A 253 -1.34 -10.87 -3.65
C PHE A 253 -2.71 -10.69 -2.98
N TYR A 254 -3.44 -9.61 -3.28
CA TYR A 254 -4.77 -9.38 -2.73
C TYR A 254 -5.76 -10.48 -3.15
N TRP A 255 -5.66 -10.95 -4.39
CA TRP A 255 -6.48 -12.04 -4.92
C TRP A 255 -6.34 -13.32 -4.11
N GLN A 256 -5.10 -13.69 -3.79
CA GLN A 256 -4.80 -14.89 -3.00
C GLN A 256 -5.28 -14.79 -1.53
N LEU A 257 -5.47 -13.59 -0.99
CA LEU A 257 -5.95 -13.42 0.39
C LEU A 257 -7.39 -13.88 0.61
N HIS A 258 -8.18 -14.03 -0.47
CA HIS A 258 -9.53 -14.59 -0.38
C HIS A 258 -9.53 -16.04 0.10
N GLU A 259 -8.54 -16.81 -0.31
CA GLU A 259 -8.42 -18.25 0.00
C GLU A 259 -7.59 -18.53 1.25
N ARG A 260 -7.06 -17.51 1.91
CA ARG A 260 -6.10 -17.64 3.02
C ARG A 260 -6.58 -16.97 4.28
N ASP A 261 -6.26 -17.59 5.41
CA ASP A 261 -6.50 -17.03 6.74
C ASP A 261 -5.26 -16.34 7.33
N TYR A 262 -4.16 -16.33 6.61
CA TYR A 262 -2.88 -15.77 7.06
C TYR A 262 -2.11 -15.10 5.91
N ILE A 263 -1.22 -14.19 6.29
CA ILE A 263 -0.26 -13.58 5.37
C ILE A 263 1.01 -14.45 5.33
N PRO A 264 1.48 -14.85 4.13
CA PRO A 264 2.68 -15.66 4.00
C PRO A 264 3.91 -14.94 4.57
N SER A 265 4.72 -15.66 5.35
CA SER A 265 6.03 -15.16 5.80
C SER A 265 7.11 -15.28 4.71
N ILE A 266 6.89 -16.15 3.73
CA ILE A 266 7.76 -16.33 2.56
C ILE A 266 6.97 -15.94 1.32
N TRP A 267 7.50 -14.99 0.57
CA TRP A 267 6.86 -14.45 -0.62
C TRP A 267 7.24 -15.23 -1.86
N SER A 268 6.24 -15.62 -2.66
CA SER A 268 6.49 -16.21 -3.97
C SER A 268 6.98 -15.15 -4.96
N LYS A 269 7.69 -15.58 -6.01
CA LYS A 269 8.12 -14.66 -7.09
C LYS A 269 6.96 -13.90 -7.73
N ARG A 270 5.75 -14.50 -7.78
CA ARG A 270 4.55 -13.89 -8.37
C ARG A 270 4.04 -12.64 -7.65
N VAL A 271 4.41 -12.44 -6.38
CA VAL A 271 3.98 -11.29 -5.57
C VAL A 271 5.16 -10.44 -5.08
N THR A 272 6.40 -10.87 -5.34
CA THR A 272 7.60 -10.07 -5.08
C THR A 272 7.62 -8.85 -5.97
N ALA A 273 8.00 -7.68 -5.44
CA ALA A 273 8.09 -6.46 -6.24
C ALA A 273 9.16 -6.59 -7.34
N LEU A 274 8.86 -6.04 -8.50
CA LEU A 274 9.85 -5.87 -9.58
C LEU A 274 10.66 -4.59 -9.38
N TYR A 275 9.99 -3.54 -8.95
CA TYR A 275 10.57 -2.21 -8.81
C TYR A 275 10.28 -1.63 -7.44
N GLY A 276 11.25 -0.89 -6.91
CA GLY A 276 11.15 -0.23 -5.63
C GLY A 276 11.99 1.05 -5.58
N ARG A 277 12.07 1.67 -4.42
CA ARG A 277 12.80 2.94 -4.24
C ARG A 277 14.29 2.87 -4.59
N HIS A 278 14.90 1.69 -4.47
CA HIS A 278 16.34 1.49 -4.73
C HIS A 278 16.60 1.02 -6.16
N ASP A 279 15.63 0.36 -6.75
CA ASP A 279 15.66 -0.15 -8.11
C ASP A 279 14.36 0.23 -8.81
N ALA A 280 14.23 1.53 -9.14
CA ALA A 280 13.04 2.06 -9.75
C ALA A 280 13.03 1.77 -11.27
N LEU A 281 11.87 1.47 -11.81
CA LEU A 281 11.68 1.27 -13.25
C LEU A 281 12.10 2.52 -14.01
N GLU A 282 13.10 2.41 -14.87
CA GLU A 282 13.45 3.43 -15.86
C GLU A 282 12.53 3.30 -17.07
N LEU A 283 11.87 4.41 -17.44
CA LEU A 283 10.89 4.44 -18.51
C LEU A 283 10.81 5.80 -19.17
N GLN A 284 10.17 5.87 -20.33
CA GLN A 284 9.76 7.11 -20.95
C GLN A 284 8.29 7.37 -20.65
N LEU A 285 7.98 8.58 -20.19
CA LEU A 285 6.60 9.05 -19.98
C LEU A 285 6.38 10.27 -20.89
N ASN A 286 5.48 10.13 -21.86
CA ASN A 286 5.21 11.18 -22.86
C ASN A 286 6.51 11.73 -23.48
N ALA A 287 7.38 10.82 -23.94
CA ALA A 287 8.71 11.11 -24.51
C ALA A 287 9.72 11.75 -23.53
N THR A 288 9.43 11.81 -22.23
CA THR A 288 10.35 12.32 -21.22
C THR A 288 10.86 11.19 -20.33
N GLN A 289 12.16 11.15 -20.07
CA GLN A 289 12.75 10.14 -19.20
C GLN A 289 12.31 10.33 -17.74
N ALA A 290 11.88 9.24 -17.14
CA ALA A 290 11.42 9.20 -15.75
C ALA A 290 11.84 7.89 -15.08
N THR A 291 11.67 7.84 -13.77
CA THR A 291 11.67 6.61 -13.00
C THR A 291 10.35 6.48 -12.27
N ALA A 292 9.82 5.25 -12.18
CA ALA A 292 8.59 4.98 -11.46
C ALA A 292 8.67 3.68 -10.65
N TYR A 293 7.90 3.61 -9.58
CA TYR A 293 7.68 2.39 -8.82
C TYR A 293 6.37 2.45 -8.04
N VAL A 294 5.87 1.27 -7.69
CA VAL A 294 4.67 1.10 -6.87
C VAL A 294 5.08 0.87 -5.41
N SER A 295 4.42 1.53 -4.49
CA SER A 295 4.53 1.31 -3.05
C SER A 295 3.24 0.73 -2.48
N THR A 296 3.32 0.09 -1.31
CA THR A 296 2.14 -0.49 -0.64
C THR A 296 2.17 -0.26 0.86
N SER A 297 1.02 -0.41 1.50
CA SER A 297 0.81 -0.43 2.95
C SER A 297 -0.26 -1.47 3.33
N PRO A 298 -0.32 -1.89 4.59
CA PRO A 298 0.64 -1.66 5.67
C PRO A 298 1.94 -2.48 5.45
N GLU A 299 2.93 -2.31 6.30
CA GLU A 299 4.22 -3.04 6.22
C GLU A 299 4.04 -4.56 6.08
N LEU A 300 3.02 -5.12 6.72
CA LEU A 300 2.68 -6.54 6.64
C LEU A 300 2.28 -6.99 5.22
N PHE A 301 1.86 -6.06 4.37
CA PHE A 301 1.49 -6.31 2.96
C PHE A 301 2.61 -5.97 1.97
N CYS A 302 3.76 -5.52 2.48
CA CYS A 302 4.91 -5.28 1.63
C CYS A 302 5.65 -6.59 1.38
N SER A 303 5.53 -7.13 0.18
CA SER A 303 6.30 -8.27 -0.27
C SER A 303 7.79 -7.93 -0.31
N LYS A 304 8.64 -8.94 -0.52
CA LYS A 304 10.07 -8.72 -0.71
C LYS A 304 10.31 -7.64 -1.78
N ASP A 305 11.22 -6.74 -1.51
CA ASP A 305 11.65 -5.62 -2.36
C ASP A 305 10.57 -4.54 -2.61
N ARG A 306 9.35 -4.71 -2.11
CA ARG A 306 8.28 -3.71 -2.18
C ARG A 306 8.55 -2.53 -1.23
N THR A 307 8.50 -1.32 -1.76
CA THR A 307 8.63 -0.10 -0.95
C THR A 307 7.34 0.14 -0.14
N ARG A 308 7.48 0.44 1.15
CA ARG A 308 6.33 0.87 1.97
C ARG A 308 5.88 2.27 1.57
N ASP A 309 4.57 2.55 1.59
CA ASP A 309 4.04 3.88 1.25
C ASP A 309 4.68 5.01 2.05
N VAL A 310 4.88 4.81 3.35
CA VAL A 310 5.52 5.81 4.19
C VAL A 310 6.97 6.09 3.78
N ASP A 311 7.71 5.07 3.33
CA ASP A 311 9.08 5.24 2.83
C ASP A 311 9.11 5.91 1.46
N ALA A 312 8.10 5.63 0.61
CA ALA A 312 7.93 6.28 -0.69
C ALA A 312 7.67 7.78 -0.52
N ILE A 313 6.74 8.15 0.37
CA ILE A 313 6.46 9.54 0.73
C ILE A 313 7.71 10.22 1.28
N TYR A 314 8.43 9.56 2.20
CA TYR A 314 9.68 10.08 2.76
C TYR A 314 10.69 10.38 1.66
N GLN A 315 10.90 9.46 0.73
CA GLN A 315 11.85 9.65 -0.37
C GLN A 315 11.46 10.79 -1.31
N VAL A 316 10.17 10.95 -1.62
CA VAL A 316 9.68 12.07 -2.42
C VAL A 316 9.92 13.39 -1.69
N ILE A 317 9.62 13.48 -0.39
CA ILE A 317 9.87 14.67 0.43
C ILE A 317 11.38 14.96 0.51
N GLN A 318 12.22 13.95 0.75
CA GLN A 318 13.67 14.11 0.84
C GLN A 318 14.29 14.57 -0.49
N SER A 319 13.74 14.15 -1.61
CA SER A 319 14.24 14.56 -2.92
C SER A 319 13.85 15.99 -3.32
N ALA A 320 12.86 16.60 -2.68
CA ALA A 320 12.40 17.95 -2.97
C ALA A 320 13.48 19.00 -2.64
N LYS A 321 13.61 20.00 -3.53
CA LYS A 321 14.60 21.08 -3.38
C LYS A 321 13.95 22.44 -3.12
N THR A 322 12.75 22.69 -3.63
CA THR A 322 12.13 24.01 -3.61
C THR A 322 10.74 24.01 -2.97
N PHE A 323 9.89 23.05 -3.31
CA PHE A 323 8.52 23.00 -2.79
C PHE A 323 7.99 21.59 -2.60
N ILE A 324 7.02 21.45 -1.71
CA ILE A 324 6.22 20.27 -1.48
C ILE A 324 4.76 20.72 -1.35
N PHE A 325 3.89 20.27 -2.26
CA PHE A 325 2.47 20.54 -2.24
C PHE A 325 1.70 19.24 -2.02
N ILE A 326 0.84 19.21 -1.01
CA ILE A 326 0.13 18.03 -0.54
C ILE A 326 -1.38 18.32 -0.58
N SER A 327 -2.17 17.45 -1.20
CA SER A 327 -3.63 17.50 -1.18
C SER A 327 -4.18 16.17 -0.68
N VAL A 328 -4.91 16.20 0.43
CA VAL A 328 -5.46 15.04 1.12
C VAL A 328 -6.85 15.33 1.68
N THR A 329 -7.65 14.27 1.89
CA THR A 329 -8.96 14.44 2.54
C THR A 329 -8.78 14.71 4.02
N ASP A 330 -7.96 13.91 4.70
CA ASP A 330 -7.71 14.05 6.14
C ASP A 330 -6.20 14.07 6.46
N TYR A 331 -5.85 14.78 7.51
CA TYR A 331 -4.52 14.84 8.09
C TYR A 331 -4.60 14.61 9.60
N LEU A 332 -4.09 13.48 10.06
CA LEU A 332 -4.14 13.11 11.47
C LEU A 332 -2.99 12.17 11.83
N PRO A 333 -1.88 12.63 12.41
CA PRO A 333 -0.74 11.80 12.77
C PRO A 333 -1.02 10.99 14.06
N LEU A 334 -2.06 10.17 14.01
CA LEU A 334 -2.48 9.29 15.09
C LEU A 334 -2.77 7.88 14.58
N VAL A 335 -2.43 6.89 15.39
CA VAL A 335 -2.80 5.48 15.15
C VAL A 335 -3.73 5.01 16.26
N ASN A 336 -4.88 4.49 15.86
CA ASN A 336 -5.81 3.86 16.76
C ASN A 336 -5.57 2.35 16.75
N ARG A 337 -5.13 1.79 17.87
CA ARG A 337 -4.96 0.35 18.06
C ARG A 337 -6.00 -0.17 19.03
N SER A 338 -6.77 -1.15 18.61
CA SER A 338 -7.67 -1.89 19.49
C SER A 338 -6.92 -3.09 20.09
N PHE A 339 -6.84 -3.15 21.41
CA PHE A 339 -6.24 -4.27 22.12
C PHE A 339 -7.22 -4.73 23.21
N ARG A 340 -7.64 -6.01 23.18
CA ARG A 340 -8.57 -6.62 24.16
C ARG A 340 -9.82 -5.77 24.46
N GLY A 341 -10.44 -5.19 23.40
CA GLY A 341 -11.64 -4.38 23.55
C GLY A 341 -11.41 -2.91 23.97
N THR A 342 -10.18 -2.53 24.30
CA THR A 342 -9.81 -1.14 24.58
C THR A 342 -9.17 -0.52 23.34
N SER A 343 -9.65 0.67 22.95
CA SER A 343 -9.03 1.46 21.87
C SER A 343 -7.99 2.39 22.48
N VAL A 344 -6.74 2.25 22.04
CA VAL A 344 -5.63 3.13 22.44
C VAL A 344 -5.19 3.95 21.26
N THR A 345 -5.32 5.25 21.39
CA THR A 345 -4.81 6.22 20.40
C THR A 345 -3.38 6.62 20.76
N ARG A 346 -2.47 6.57 19.80
CA ARG A 346 -1.08 6.98 19.95
C ARG A 346 -0.68 7.96 18.87
N TYR A 347 0.20 8.89 19.23
CA TYR A 347 0.87 9.74 18.25
C TYR A 347 1.74 8.88 17.33
N TRP A 348 1.66 9.17 16.03
CA TRP A 348 2.40 8.53 14.96
C TRP A 348 3.11 9.59 14.13
N SER A 349 4.39 9.77 14.42
CA SER A 349 5.16 10.91 13.97
C SER A 349 5.54 10.93 12.47
N PRO A 350 5.71 9.79 11.75
CA PRO A 350 6.43 9.79 10.47
C PRO A 350 5.99 10.87 9.48
N ILE A 351 4.68 11.02 9.20
CA ILE A 351 4.20 12.04 8.26
C ILE A 351 4.39 13.49 8.78
N ASP A 352 4.28 13.70 10.08
CA ASP A 352 4.41 14.99 10.72
C ASP A 352 5.88 15.42 10.82
N GLU A 353 6.77 14.48 11.16
CA GLU A 353 8.22 14.70 11.22
C GLU A 353 8.81 15.07 9.87
N MET A 354 8.43 14.37 8.80
CA MET A 354 8.90 14.65 7.44
C MET A 354 8.60 16.09 7.01
N ILE A 355 7.41 16.58 7.33
CA ILE A 355 7.02 17.98 7.03
C ILE A 355 7.87 18.95 7.86
N ARG A 356 8.03 18.70 9.16
CA ARG A 356 8.82 19.54 10.06
C ARG A 356 10.28 19.62 9.62
N GLU A 357 10.88 18.48 9.30
CA GLU A 357 12.24 18.40 8.79
C GLU A 357 12.41 19.20 7.50
N ALA A 358 11.53 19.00 6.52
CA ALA A 358 11.60 19.69 5.24
C ALA A 358 11.51 21.22 5.40
N VAL A 359 10.62 21.69 6.28
CA VAL A 359 10.38 23.12 6.50
C VAL A 359 11.49 23.76 7.33
N VAL A 360 11.85 23.14 8.46
CA VAL A 360 12.75 23.77 9.46
C VAL A 360 14.22 23.59 9.10
N LEU A 361 14.61 22.39 8.68
CA LEU A 361 16.03 22.08 8.42
C LEU A 361 16.46 22.38 7.00
N ARG A 362 15.54 22.25 6.04
CA ARG A 362 15.86 22.39 4.62
C ARG A 362 15.27 23.62 3.96
N GLY A 363 14.42 24.38 4.68
CA GLY A 363 13.79 25.62 4.17
C GLY A 363 12.85 25.40 2.97
N ILE A 364 12.33 24.17 2.79
CA ILE A 364 11.44 23.83 1.69
C ILE A 364 10.07 24.48 1.90
N LYS A 365 9.54 25.08 0.85
CA LYS A 365 8.18 25.63 0.87
C LYS A 365 7.15 24.51 0.89
N VAL A 366 6.36 24.41 1.95
CA VAL A 366 5.29 23.39 2.07
C VAL A 366 3.92 24.04 2.02
N ARG A 367 3.03 23.48 1.19
CA ARG A 367 1.61 23.80 1.16
C ARG A 367 0.79 22.54 1.37
N LEU A 368 -0.11 22.58 2.36
CA LEU A 368 -0.98 21.48 2.71
C LEU A 368 -2.44 21.88 2.52
N LEU A 369 -3.14 21.23 1.62
CA LEU A 369 -4.58 21.37 1.35
C LEU A 369 -5.31 20.18 1.93
N ILE A 370 -6.11 20.39 2.95
CA ILE A 370 -6.88 19.37 3.67
C ILE A 370 -8.36 19.64 3.43
N SER A 371 -9.16 18.61 3.25
CA SER A 371 -10.60 18.78 3.17
C SER A 371 -11.20 19.12 4.54
N PHE A 372 -12.16 20.04 4.55
CA PHE A 372 -12.96 20.33 5.72
C PHE A 372 -14.37 19.80 5.51
N TRP A 373 -14.73 18.78 6.26
CA TRP A 373 -16.00 18.06 6.10
C TRP A 373 -16.52 17.50 7.43
N LYS A 374 -17.72 16.90 7.40
CA LYS A 374 -18.42 16.39 8.60
C LYS A 374 -17.58 15.45 9.47
N LYS A 375 -16.66 14.67 8.87
CA LYS A 375 -15.83 13.70 9.58
C LYS A 375 -14.43 14.22 9.91
N THR A 376 -14.07 15.47 9.56
CA THR A 376 -12.78 16.02 9.92
C THR A 376 -12.57 15.94 11.43
N HIS A 377 -11.50 15.26 11.84
CA HIS A 377 -11.23 15.01 13.25
C HIS A 377 -10.82 16.32 13.97
N PRO A 378 -11.38 16.64 15.17
CA PRO A 378 -11.07 17.90 15.87
C PRO A 378 -9.58 18.10 16.14
N LEU A 379 -8.81 17.04 16.43
CA LEU A 379 -7.36 17.13 16.63
C LEU A 379 -6.57 17.54 15.40
N THR A 380 -7.12 17.40 14.18
CA THR A 380 -6.51 17.91 12.95
C THR A 380 -6.14 19.38 13.08
N PHE A 381 -7.02 20.20 13.68
CA PHE A 381 -6.75 21.62 13.89
C PHE A 381 -5.58 21.87 14.86
N ASN A 382 -5.45 21.03 15.89
CA ASN A 382 -4.35 21.11 16.84
C ASN A 382 -3.01 20.79 16.18
N PHE A 383 -2.94 19.72 15.38
CA PHE A 383 -1.74 19.34 14.66
C PHE A 383 -1.36 20.40 13.61
N VAL A 384 -2.33 20.88 12.84
CA VAL A 384 -2.11 21.95 11.85
C VAL A 384 -1.63 23.25 12.52
N THR A 385 -2.20 23.62 13.66
CA THR A 385 -1.74 24.80 14.42
C THR A 385 -0.31 24.61 14.91
N SER A 386 0.03 23.43 15.41
CA SER A 386 1.40 23.07 15.79
C SER A 386 2.38 23.17 14.61
N LEU A 387 2.00 22.67 13.44
CA LEU A 387 2.83 22.83 12.24
C LEU A 387 3.02 24.30 11.87
N LYS A 388 1.95 25.09 11.83
CA LYS A 388 2.03 26.53 11.48
C LYS A 388 2.89 27.32 12.45
N SER A 389 2.94 26.95 13.73
CA SER A 389 3.74 27.64 14.74
C SER A 389 5.25 27.54 14.49
N LEU A 390 5.71 26.54 13.72
CA LEU A 390 7.13 26.38 13.37
C LEU A 390 7.69 27.60 12.63
N CYS A 391 6.88 28.23 11.78
CA CYS A 391 7.31 29.38 10.97
C CYS A 391 7.06 30.73 11.60
N MET A 392 6.59 30.80 12.85
CA MET A 392 6.28 32.11 13.46
C MET A 392 7.51 32.97 13.74
N GLN A 393 8.68 32.37 13.94
CA GLN A 393 9.91 33.07 14.31
C GLN A 393 11.08 32.80 13.35
N LEU A 394 10.91 31.90 12.38
CA LEU A 394 11.96 31.54 11.42
C LEU A 394 11.83 32.34 10.13
N LEU A 395 12.86 33.12 9.76
CA LEU A 395 12.83 34.03 8.62
C LEU A 395 12.65 33.35 7.26
N ASN A 396 13.18 32.15 7.09
CA ASN A 396 13.13 31.41 5.80
C ASN A 396 12.19 30.20 5.85
N CYS A 397 11.20 30.22 6.72
CA CYS A 397 10.25 29.14 6.90
C CYS A 397 8.95 29.43 6.14
N SER A 398 8.52 28.55 5.28
CA SER A 398 7.29 28.69 4.50
C SER A 398 6.41 27.46 4.61
N LEU A 399 5.47 27.48 5.55
CA LEU A 399 4.45 26.46 5.70
C LEU A 399 3.06 27.10 5.68
N GLU A 400 2.29 26.78 4.68
CA GLU A 400 0.92 27.25 4.52
C GLU A 400 -0.05 26.06 4.57
N VAL A 401 -1.11 26.16 5.35
CA VAL A 401 -2.19 25.17 5.39
C VAL A 401 -3.52 25.84 5.09
N ARG A 402 -4.27 25.27 4.16
CA ARG A 402 -5.64 25.67 3.83
C ARG A 402 -6.59 24.50 3.95
N PHE A 403 -7.84 24.78 4.25
CA PHE A 403 -8.92 23.82 4.29
C PHE A 403 -9.83 24.03 3.09
N PHE A 404 -10.02 22.96 2.31
CA PHE A 404 -10.94 22.94 1.18
C PHE A 404 -12.35 22.65 1.70
N SER A 405 -13.27 23.55 1.48
CA SER A 405 -14.68 23.42 1.93
C SER A 405 -15.63 23.97 0.89
N HIS A 406 -16.56 23.14 0.47
CA HIS A 406 -17.68 23.52 -0.40
C HIS A 406 -18.98 23.23 0.33
N LYS A 407 -19.79 24.25 0.61
CA LYS A 407 -21.06 24.20 1.34
C LYS A 407 -21.00 23.49 2.71
N GLU A 408 -21.92 23.77 3.61
CA GLU A 408 -22.09 22.97 4.83
C GLU A 408 -22.57 21.58 4.45
N GLN A 409 -21.74 20.58 4.68
CA GLN A 409 -22.09 19.17 4.42
C GLN A 409 -23.03 18.69 5.53
N LYS A 410 -24.33 18.79 5.29
CA LYS A 410 -25.35 18.33 6.23
C LYS A 410 -25.74 16.87 6.02
N ASP A 411 -25.51 16.35 4.82
CA ASP A 411 -25.81 14.98 4.43
C ASP A 411 -24.55 14.11 4.29
N ASP A 412 -24.74 12.81 4.18
CA ASP A 412 -23.65 11.84 3.99
C ASP A 412 -23.24 11.70 2.50
N ILE A 413 -23.77 12.56 1.62
CA ILE A 413 -23.55 12.49 0.16
C ILE A 413 -22.19 13.03 -0.26
N GLN A 414 -21.51 13.80 0.61
CA GLN A 414 -20.15 14.30 0.38
C GLN A 414 -20.00 15.24 -0.83
N HIS A 415 -21.02 16.10 -1.05
CA HIS A 415 -21.02 17.07 -2.14
C HIS A 415 -19.80 17.99 -2.12
N GLY A 416 -19.05 18.02 -3.23
CA GLY A 416 -17.87 18.87 -3.39
C GLY A 416 -16.72 18.54 -2.43
N LEU A 417 -16.70 17.34 -1.83
CA LEU A 417 -15.58 16.89 -1.00
C LEU A 417 -14.34 16.73 -1.87
N ASN A 418 -13.24 17.38 -1.52
CA ASN A 418 -11.94 17.13 -2.12
C ASN A 418 -11.39 15.81 -1.57
N HIS A 419 -11.50 14.75 -2.35
CA HIS A 419 -11.08 13.39 -2.00
C HIS A 419 -9.71 13.02 -2.57
N ASN A 420 -8.96 14.02 -3.03
CA ASN A 420 -7.62 13.84 -3.57
C ASN A 420 -6.63 13.31 -2.53
N LYS A 421 -5.67 12.50 -2.97
CA LYS A 421 -4.62 11.91 -2.14
C LYS A 421 -3.30 11.87 -2.89
N TYR A 422 -2.68 13.04 -3.02
CA TYR A 422 -1.42 13.17 -3.76
C TYR A 422 -0.48 14.19 -3.13
N MET A 423 0.77 14.09 -3.53
CA MET A 423 1.82 15.06 -3.23
C MET A 423 2.64 15.31 -4.50
N VAL A 424 2.97 16.56 -4.77
CA VAL A 424 3.86 16.96 -5.87
C VAL A 424 4.98 17.86 -5.35
N THR A 425 6.18 17.63 -5.89
CA THR A 425 7.39 18.41 -5.60
C THR A 425 7.99 18.93 -6.91
N ASP A 426 9.12 19.59 -6.83
CA ASP A 426 9.85 20.10 -7.99
C ASP A 426 10.43 18.97 -8.89
N ASN A 427 10.49 17.73 -8.42
CA ASN A 427 11.10 16.64 -9.18
C ASN A 427 10.33 15.30 -9.17
N ALA A 428 9.33 15.16 -8.31
CA ALA A 428 8.58 13.92 -8.17
C ALA A 428 7.11 14.16 -7.82
N VAL A 429 6.28 13.17 -8.14
CA VAL A 429 4.88 13.09 -7.71
C VAL A 429 4.65 11.75 -7.01
N TYR A 430 3.86 11.78 -5.94
CA TYR A 430 3.26 10.62 -5.30
C TYR A 430 1.74 10.71 -5.45
N ILE A 431 1.12 9.66 -5.97
CA ILE A 431 -0.34 9.51 -6.08
C ILE A 431 -0.70 8.23 -5.37
N GLY A 432 -1.56 8.30 -4.37
CA GLY A 432 -1.88 7.15 -3.54
C GLY A 432 -3.35 7.05 -3.16
N ASN A 433 -3.63 6.09 -2.30
CA ASN A 433 -4.99 5.80 -1.84
C ASN A 433 -5.22 6.23 -0.38
N HIS A 434 -4.17 6.58 0.35
CA HIS A 434 -4.26 6.93 1.76
C HIS A 434 -4.39 8.43 2.00
N ASP A 435 -5.21 8.73 2.98
CA ASP A 435 -5.13 10.02 3.66
C ASP A 435 -3.87 10.06 4.55
N TRP A 436 -3.44 11.25 4.91
CA TRP A 436 -2.29 11.40 5.80
C TRP A 436 -2.71 11.22 7.26
N VAL A 437 -3.21 10.01 7.52
CA VAL A 437 -3.67 9.52 8.81
C VAL A 437 -2.79 8.35 9.22
N GLY A 438 -2.24 8.37 10.44
CA GLY A 438 -1.31 7.34 10.88
C GLY A 438 -1.90 5.92 10.82
N SER A 439 -3.19 5.76 11.12
CA SER A 439 -3.87 4.46 11.01
C SER A 439 -3.91 3.93 9.57
N ASP A 440 -4.02 4.82 8.56
CA ASP A 440 -4.08 4.39 7.16
C ASP A 440 -2.79 3.69 6.75
N PHE A 441 -1.65 4.26 7.07
CA PHE A 441 -0.36 3.64 6.76
C PHE A 441 -0.03 2.42 7.62
N ALA A 442 -0.55 2.37 8.86
CA ALA A 442 -0.18 1.33 9.82
C ALA A 442 -0.99 0.04 9.67
N ILE A 443 -2.26 0.12 9.24
CA ILE A 443 -3.18 -1.02 9.24
C ILE A 443 -4.04 -1.16 7.99
N ASN A 444 -4.22 -0.10 7.18
CA ASN A 444 -5.05 -0.17 5.97
C ASN A 444 -4.21 -0.57 4.75
N ALA A 445 -4.81 -1.39 3.88
CA ALA A 445 -4.21 -1.76 2.62
C ALA A 445 -4.34 -0.59 1.62
N GLY A 446 -3.22 -0.11 1.14
CA GLY A 446 -3.12 0.97 0.17
C GLY A 446 -2.03 0.74 -0.87
N VAL A 447 -2.13 1.47 -1.96
CA VAL A 447 -1.16 1.46 -3.05
C VAL A 447 -0.83 2.89 -3.44
N GLY A 448 0.46 3.18 -3.65
CA GLY A 448 0.95 4.45 -4.14
C GLY A 448 1.80 4.28 -5.39
N LEU A 449 1.76 5.26 -6.26
CA LEU A 449 2.64 5.39 -7.43
C LEU A 449 3.56 6.57 -7.21
N VAL A 450 4.86 6.34 -7.32
CA VAL A 450 5.87 7.39 -7.37
C VAL A 450 6.36 7.52 -8.80
N VAL A 451 6.37 8.75 -9.31
CA VAL A 451 7.00 9.11 -10.57
C VAL A 451 7.99 10.23 -10.32
N LYS A 452 9.24 10.02 -10.73
CA LYS A 452 10.31 11.02 -10.63
C LYS A 452 10.88 11.31 -12.01
N MET A 453 10.88 12.59 -12.39
CA MET A 453 11.41 13.02 -13.69
C MET A 453 12.94 13.10 -13.65
N LYS A 454 13.62 12.61 -14.69
CA LYS A 454 15.05 12.82 -14.87
C LYS A 454 15.27 14.22 -15.48
N ASN A 455 16.15 15.01 -14.85
CA ASN A 455 16.42 16.39 -15.24
C ASN A 455 17.20 16.48 -16.56
N ASN A 456 16.54 16.45 -17.70
CA ASN A 456 17.11 16.85 -18.98
C ASN A 456 16.56 18.23 -19.36
N LEU A 457 17.45 19.23 -19.44
CA LEU A 457 17.12 20.66 -19.56
C LEU A 457 16.72 21.13 -20.98
N GLN A 458 16.57 20.23 -21.95
CA GLN A 458 16.30 20.62 -23.33
C GLN A 458 14.97 20.04 -23.83
N ASP A 459 14.11 20.91 -24.37
CA ASP A 459 12.81 20.65 -25.02
C ASP A 459 11.77 19.90 -24.18
N ARG A 460 11.14 20.61 -23.22
CA ARG A 460 10.09 20.00 -22.41
C ARG A 460 8.71 20.54 -22.77
N GLY A 461 7.88 19.65 -23.29
CA GLY A 461 6.44 19.75 -23.11
C GLY A 461 6.04 19.69 -21.63
N ALA A 462 4.80 20.02 -21.28
CA ALA A 462 4.30 19.90 -19.92
C ALA A 462 4.37 18.45 -19.44
N THR A 463 4.98 18.23 -18.28
CA THR A 463 5.13 16.91 -17.66
C THR A 463 3.95 16.61 -16.74
N ILE A 464 3.84 15.34 -16.30
CA ILE A 464 2.83 14.97 -15.29
C ILE A 464 2.97 15.78 -13.99
N LEU A 465 4.20 16.17 -13.62
CA LEU A 465 4.42 17.00 -12.46
C LEU A 465 3.81 18.39 -12.63
N ASP A 466 3.93 18.96 -13.84
CA ASP A 466 3.36 20.28 -14.15
C ASP A 466 1.84 20.23 -14.13
N HIS A 467 1.23 19.15 -14.66
CA HIS A 467 -0.22 18.95 -14.60
C HIS A 467 -0.74 18.82 -13.17
N VAL A 468 -0.10 17.97 -12.34
CA VAL A 468 -0.50 17.80 -10.92
C VAL A 468 -0.28 19.09 -10.12
N LYS A 469 0.82 19.82 -10.36
CA LYS A 469 1.09 21.11 -9.76
C LYS A 469 0.03 22.16 -10.16
N ALA A 470 -0.34 22.20 -11.44
CA ALA A 470 -1.39 23.09 -11.93
C ALA A 470 -2.75 22.80 -11.29
N ALA A 471 -3.12 21.50 -11.17
CA ALA A 471 -4.32 21.09 -10.44
C ALA A 471 -4.30 21.54 -8.97
N PHE A 472 -3.15 21.36 -8.29
CA PHE A 472 -2.98 21.82 -6.92
C PHE A 472 -3.13 23.36 -6.80
N GLU A 473 -2.45 24.12 -7.66
CA GLU A 473 -2.50 25.57 -7.59
C GLU A 473 -3.88 26.14 -7.94
N ARG A 474 -4.60 25.54 -8.89
CA ARG A 474 -6.00 25.86 -9.17
C ARG A 474 -6.86 25.70 -7.91
N ASP A 475 -6.75 24.55 -7.25
CA ASP A 475 -7.51 24.23 -6.05
C ASP A 475 -7.11 25.15 -4.89
N TRP A 476 -5.81 25.41 -4.75
CA TRP A 476 -5.25 26.28 -3.71
C TRP A 476 -5.71 27.74 -3.82
N ARG A 477 -5.81 28.26 -5.04
CA ARG A 477 -6.25 29.63 -5.31
C ARG A 477 -7.77 29.79 -5.33
N SER A 478 -8.50 28.66 -5.31
CA SER A 478 -9.96 28.69 -5.38
C SER A 478 -10.61 29.33 -4.15
N ARG A 479 -11.83 29.81 -4.34
CA ARG A 479 -12.69 30.29 -3.25
C ARG A 479 -13.00 29.24 -2.18
N TYR A 480 -12.74 27.96 -2.50
CA TYR A 480 -13.01 26.84 -1.59
C TYR A 480 -11.85 26.60 -0.61
N ALA A 481 -10.63 27.01 -0.94
CA ALA A 481 -9.44 26.84 -0.10
C ALA A 481 -9.28 28.02 0.87
N LYS A 482 -9.66 27.80 2.14
CA LYS A 482 -9.69 28.85 3.18
C LYS A 482 -8.59 28.64 4.22
N SER A 483 -7.96 29.73 4.65
CA SER A 483 -7.02 29.70 5.78
C SER A 483 -7.78 29.65 7.11
N LEU A 484 -7.20 29.01 8.13
CA LEU A 484 -7.75 28.95 9.50
C LEU A 484 -7.88 30.31 10.20
N GLN A 485 -7.36 31.41 9.64
CA GLN A 485 -7.27 32.69 10.31
C GLN A 485 -8.58 33.49 10.41
N GLY A 486 -9.75 32.89 10.25
CA GLY A 486 -10.98 33.67 10.19
C GLY A 486 -12.11 33.35 11.16
N ASN A 487 -12.11 32.26 11.90
CA ASN A 487 -13.33 31.88 12.64
C ASN A 487 -13.05 31.25 14.01
N LYS A 488 -12.83 32.10 15.01
CA LYS A 488 -12.99 31.70 16.43
C LYS A 488 -14.42 31.21 16.73
N ASP A 489 -15.42 31.66 15.97
CA ASP A 489 -16.83 31.31 16.14
C ASP A 489 -17.18 29.91 15.62
N GLN A 490 -16.42 29.35 14.65
CA GLN A 490 -16.66 28.00 14.18
C GLN A 490 -16.12 26.90 15.12
N GLN A 491 -15.05 27.16 15.86
CA GLN A 491 -14.55 26.21 16.86
C GLN A 491 -15.58 25.91 17.98
N GLY A 492 -16.43 26.87 18.32
CA GLY A 492 -17.53 26.70 19.31
C GLY A 492 -18.67 25.81 18.78
N LYS A 493 -19.00 25.90 17.50
CA LYS A 493 -20.09 25.13 16.88
C LYS A 493 -19.79 23.63 16.74
N TYR A 494 -18.52 23.25 16.61
CA TYR A 494 -18.12 21.86 16.38
C TYR A 494 -17.93 21.02 17.66
N ARG A 495 -17.86 21.64 18.84
CA ARG A 495 -17.86 20.92 20.13
C ARG A 495 -19.13 20.13 20.38
N ASN A 496 -20.26 20.51 19.77
CA ASN A 496 -21.58 19.87 20.01
C ASN A 496 -21.96 18.74 19.03
N LEU A 497 -21.13 18.47 18.01
CA LEU A 497 -21.44 17.43 17.00
C LEU A 497 -20.93 16.02 17.36
N ASN A 498 -20.17 15.87 18.44
CA ASN A 498 -19.47 14.63 18.81
C ASN A 498 -20.28 13.63 19.67
N SER A 499 -21.61 13.80 19.86
CA SER A 499 -22.38 12.92 20.75
C SER A 499 -23.02 11.69 20.07
N ASN A 500 -22.98 11.57 18.75
CA ASN A 500 -23.57 10.41 18.07
C ASN A 500 -22.51 9.54 17.39
N LYS A 501 -21.99 8.56 18.14
CA LYS A 501 -21.27 7.41 17.58
C LYS A 501 -22.24 6.52 16.80
N THR A 502 -22.44 6.78 15.53
CA THR A 502 -23.03 5.79 14.63
C THR A 502 -21.93 4.81 14.19
N ARG A 503 -22.08 3.54 14.57
CA ARG A 503 -21.33 2.43 13.99
C ARG A 503 -21.63 2.42 12.49
N LEU A 504 -20.62 2.76 11.66
CA LEU A 504 -20.68 2.45 10.24
C LEU A 504 -20.64 0.94 10.09
N GLY A 505 -21.71 0.39 9.51
CA GLY A 505 -21.70 -0.96 8.99
C GLY A 505 -20.55 -1.07 7.96
N SER A 506 -19.73 -2.09 8.09
CA SER A 506 -18.70 -2.43 7.11
C SER A 506 -19.38 -2.86 5.82
N SER A 507 -19.37 -1.99 4.81
CA SER A 507 -19.72 -2.40 3.44
C SER A 507 -18.70 -3.45 2.95
N PRO A 508 -19.14 -4.47 2.22
CA PRO A 508 -18.23 -5.45 1.65
C PRO A 508 -17.23 -4.78 0.70
N LYS A 509 -15.98 -5.20 0.78
CA LYS A 509 -14.86 -4.67 0.01
C LYS A 509 -14.47 -5.71 -1.03
N ALA A 510 -14.61 -5.38 -2.30
CA ALA A 510 -14.47 -6.33 -3.40
C ALA A 510 -13.22 -6.09 -4.25
N ILE A 511 -12.62 -7.20 -4.68
CA ILE A 511 -11.59 -7.27 -5.71
C ILE A 511 -12.21 -8.04 -6.88
N VAL A 512 -12.14 -7.50 -8.09
CA VAL A 512 -12.82 -8.04 -9.27
C VAL A 512 -11.84 -8.31 -10.38
N ARG A 513 -11.93 -9.48 -10.99
CA ARG A 513 -11.25 -9.84 -12.23
C ARG A 513 -12.28 -10.17 -13.30
N LEU A 514 -12.16 -9.54 -14.46
CA LEU A 514 -12.96 -9.79 -15.63
C LEU A 514 -12.05 -10.40 -16.71
N CYS A 515 -12.36 -11.61 -17.15
CA CYS A 515 -11.66 -12.26 -18.26
C CYS A 515 -12.58 -12.24 -19.49
N PHE A 516 -12.04 -11.82 -20.62
CA PHE A 516 -12.72 -11.89 -21.90
C PHE A 516 -12.34 -13.19 -22.60
N LEU A 517 -13.31 -14.02 -22.91
CA LEU A 517 -13.08 -15.13 -23.82
C LEU A 517 -12.88 -14.58 -25.24
N PRO A 518 -11.86 -15.03 -25.98
CA PRO A 518 -11.76 -14.65 -27.38
C PRO A 518 -13.02 -15.15 -28.10
N PHE A 519 -13.69 -14.24 -28.78
CA PHE A 519 -14.76 -14.63 -29.70
C PHE A 519 -14.15 -15.51 -30.79
N ALA A 520 -14.58 -16.77 -30.86
CA ALA A 520 -14.34 -17.67 -31.96
C ALA A 520 -15.11 -17.24 -33.19
#